data_6da18aa8fbc2c46a0f5bd8e49aa7ce41
#
_entry.id   6da18aa8fbc2c46a0f5bd8e49aa7ce41
#
_cell.length_a   1.000
_cell.length_b   1.000
_cell.length_c   1.000
_cell.angle_alpha   90.00
_cell.angle_beta   90.00
_cell.angle_gamma   90.00
#
_symmetry.space_group_name_H-M   'P 1'
#
loop_
_entity.id
_entity.type
_entity.pdbx_description
1 polymer ?
#
loop_
_entity_poly.entity_id
_entity_poly.type
_entity_poly.pdbx_seq_one_letter_code
_entity_poly.pdbx_strand_id
1 'polypeptide(L)'
;MLLSSLLGFFRDRLLNAAYMPNEAAGIAGYPVGLDAYTAAFMVPDFMFAVLVSGALSVTFIPVFNERWVKGNKKSSWEIGSSMINFMALITLQASILIMIFADPLMRFVIAPGLSESGHALAVSMMRVIAINPFIFSIAAVIASIQQAVGRFTFYALAPMIYNVGIIIGTVWFTDGINIFGWQVFDGGIMGVALGVALGSVLQLLVSSV
;
A
#
# COMPACT_ATOMS: atom_id res chain seq x y z
N MET A 1 -14.01 -10.42 5.59
CA MET A 1 -13.88 -9.09 6.23
C MET A 1 -13.45 -9.18 7.70
N LEU A 2 -14.13 -9.94 8.60
CA LEU A 2 -13.72 -10.03 10.02
C LEU A 2 -12.27 -10.47 10.22
N LEU A 3 -11.79 -11.47 9.48
CA LEU A 3 -10.43 -11.99 9.63
C LEU A 3 -9.36 -10.97 9.16
N SER A 4 -9.64 -10.22 8.10
CA SER A 4 -8.77 -9.13 7.64
C SER A 4 -8.69 -8.00 8.68
N SER A 5 -9.81 -7.65 9.31
CA SER A 5 -9.83 -6.64 10.38
C SER A 5 -9.08 -7.11 11.63
N LEU A 6 -9.19 -8.39 11.99
CA LEU A 6 -8.41 -8.98 13.10
C LEU A 6 -6.91 -8.97 12.81
N LEU A 7 -6.50 -9.31 11.59
CA LEU A 7 -5.10 -9.20 11.18
C LEU A 7 -4.59 -7.76 11.17
N GLY A 8 -5.42 -6.81 10.74
CA GLY A 8 -5.10 -5.38 10.81
C GLY A 8 -4.90 -4.93 12.26
N PHE A 9 -5.79 -5.31 13.17
CA PHE A 9 -5.65 -5.01 14.60
C PHE A 9 -4.38 -5.65 15.20
N PHE A 10 -4.08 -6.89 14.84
CA PHE A 10 -2.86 -7.57 15.30
C PHE A 10 -1.60 -6.87 14.77
N ARG A 11 -1.61 -6.48 13.50
CA ARG A 11 -0.54 -5.67 12.89
C ARG A 11 -0.30 -4.37 13.66
N ASP A 12 -1.37 -3.61 13.95
CA ASP A 12 -1.25 -2.34 14.67
C ASP A 12 -0.74 -2.53 16.09
N ARG A 13 -1.14 -3.61 16.76
CA ARG A 13 -0.60 -3.99 18.05
C ARG A 13 0.89 -4.32 17.99
N LEU A 14 1.35 -5.05 16.97
CA LEU A 14 2.77 -5.35 16.79
C LEU A 14 3.58 -4.10 16.50
N LEU A 15 3.09 -3.23 15.62
CA LEU A 15 3.73 -1.94 15.32
C LEU A 15 3.89 -1.09 16.56
N ASN A 16 2.82 -0.91 17.32
CA ASN A 16 2.85 -0.14 18.55
C ASN A 16 3.77 -0.78 19.61
N ALA A 17 3.75 -2.10 19.76
CA ALA A 17 4.62 -2.79 20.69
C ALA A 17 6.11 -2.67 20.33
N ALA A 18 6.43 -2.65 19.04
CA ALA A 18 7.79 -2.53 18.55
C ALA A 18 8.37 -1.10 18.67
N TYR A 19 7.55 -0.07 18.48
CA TYR A 19 8.03 1.31 18.33
C TYR A 19 7.60 2.27 19.45
N MET A 20 6.40 2.16 20.03
CA MET A 20 5.92 3.03 21.10
C MET A 20 6.71 3.02 22.41
N PRO A 21 7.23 1.87 22.92
CA PRO A 21 7.97 1.88 24.19
C PRO A 21 9.20 2.77 24.19
N ASN A 22 9.79 2.97 23.04
CA ASN A 22 10.99 3.79 22.87
C ASN A 22 10.65 5.29 22.75
N GLU A 23 9.47 5.63 22.27
CA GLU A 23 8.93 7.00 22.33
C GLU A 23 8.70 7.44 23.77
N ALA A 24 8.06 6.59 24.59
CA ALA A 24 7.81 6.86 26.01
C ALA A 24 9.09 6.97 26.84
N ALA A 25 10.18 6.32 26.42
CA ALA A 25 11.48 6.38 27.09
C ALA A 25 12.30 7.64 26.77
N GLY A 26 11.81 8.51 25.86
CA GLY A 26 12.49 9.77 25.50
C GLY A 26 13.86 9.57 24.83
N ILE A 27 14.10 8.40 24.22
CA ILE A 27 15.35 8.12 23.52
C ILE A 27 15.45 9.02 22.28
N ALA A 28 16.48 9.84 22.23
CA ALA A 28 16.70 10.78 21.12
C ALA A 28 16.69 10.04 19.75
N GLY A 29 15.85 10.50 18.83
CA GLY A 29 15.68 9.93 17.50
C GLY A 29 14.57 8.88 17.37
N TYR A 30 13.92 8.49 18.47
CA TYR A 30 12.90 7.45 18.47
C TYR A 30 11.44 7.97 18.37
N PRO A 31 11.06 9.16 18.87
CA PRO A 31 9.67 9.63 18.81
C PRO A 31 9.12 9.83 17.41
N VAL A 32 9.94 9.72 16.41
CA VAL A 32 9.64 10.16 15.05
C VAL A 32 9.22 9.01 14.14
N GLY A 33 9.38 7.78 14.59
CA GLY A 33 9.20 6.60 13.75
C GLY A 33 7.75 6.41 13.30
N LEU A 34 6.81 6.35 14.22
CA LEU A 34 5.39 6.14 13.92
C LEU A 34 4.74 7.34 13.24
N ASP A 35 5.10 8.57 13.65
CA ASP A 35 4.61 9.79 13.03
C ASP A 35 5.11 9.90 11.58
N ALA A 36 6.38 9.64 11.36
CA ALA A 36 6.97 9.61 10.02
C ALA A 36 6.33 8.53 9.14
N TYR A 37 6.09 7.34 9.70
CA TYR A 37 5.40 6.24 9.03
C TYR A 37 3.98 6.63 8.63
N THR A 38 3.20 7.17 9.56
CA THR A 38 1.83 7.59 9.29
C THR A 38 1.77 8.71 8.25
N ALA A 39 2.65 9.70 8.36
CA ALA A 39 2.76 10.79 7.39
C ALA A 39 3.11 10.28 5.98
N ALA A 40 3.96 9.26 5.87
CA ALA A 40 4.39 8.69 4.59
C ALA A 40 3.25 8.05 3.78
N PHE A 41 2.17 7.61 4.45
CA PHE A 41 0.99 7.03 3.78
C PHE A 41 0.01 8.06 3.24
N MET A 42 -0.04 9.27 3.80
CA MET A 42 -1.12 10.23 3.55
C MET A 42 -1.32 10.51 2.06
N VAL A 43 -0.25 10.80 1.31
CA VAL A 43 -0.39 11.12 -0.12
C VAL A 43 -0.63 9.88 -0.98
N PRO A 44 0.10 8.76 -0.82
CA PRO A 44 -0.20 7.55 -1.56
C PRO A 44 -1.63 7.06 -1.38
N ASP A 45 -2.15 7.02 -0.15
CA ASP A 45 -3.51 6.58 0.14
C ASP A 45 -4.56 7.54 -0.40
N PHE A 46 -4.34 8.85 -0.27
CA PHE A 46 -5.22 9.87 -0.85
C PHE A 46 -5.30 9.73 -2.37
N MET A 47 -4.16 9.57 -3.05
CA MET A 47 -4.12 9.40 -4.50
C MET A 47 -4.83 8.12 -4.94
N PHE A 48 -4.64 7.02 -4.21
CA PHE A 48 -5.39 5.79 -4.46
C PHE A 48 -6.90 6.00 -4.29
N ALA A 49 -7.34 6.64 -3.21
CA ALA A 49 -8.75 6.89 -2.94
C ALA A 49 -9.40 7.74 -4.05
N VAL A 50 -8.75 8.81 -4.48
CA VAL A 50 -9.29 9.72 -5.49
C VAL A 50 -9.31 9.08 -6.89
N LEU A 51 -8.18 8.50 -7.31
CA LEU A 51 -8.03 8.00 -8.68
C LEU A 51 -8.75 6.67 -8.91
N VAL A 52 -8.69 5.77 -7.92
CA VAL A 52 -9.11 4.38 -8.11
C VAL A 52 -10.53 4.15 -7.62
N SER A 53 -10.86 4.52 -6.40
CA SER A 53 -12.17 4.21 -5.81
C SER A 53 -13.31 4.88 -6.58
N GLY A 54 -13.13 6.14 -6.99
CA GLY A 54 -14.12 6.87 -7.80
C GLY A 54 -14.34 6.24 -9.17
N ALA A 55 -13.28 5.98 -9.91
CA ALA A 55 -13.35 5.43 -11.26
C ALA A 55 -13.93 4.01 -11.31
N LEU A 56 -13.57 3.16 -10.35
CA LEU A 56 -14.07 1.79 -10.30
C LEU A 56 -15.56 1.74 -9.93
N SER A 57 -15.95 2.41 -8.85
CA SER A 57 -17.31 2.28 -8.31
C SER A 57 -18.37 2.85 -9.23
N VAL A 58 -18.10 4.02 -9.82
CA VAL A 58 -19.11 4.77 -10.59
C VAL A 58 -19.16 4.34 -12.06
N THR A 59 -18.02 4.04 -12.66
CA THR A 59 -17.94 3.83 -14.11
C THR A 59 -17.68 2.38 -14.49
N PHE A 60 -16.65 1.76 -13.91
CA PHE A 60 -16.19 0.45 -14.37
C PHE A 60 -17.14 -0.69 -14.00
N ILE A 61 -17.48 -0.82 -12.72
CA ILE A 61 -18.28 -1.95 -12.21
C ILE A 61 -19.65 -2.04 -12.90
N PRO A 62 -20.45 -0.97 -13.05
CA PRO A 62 -21.73 -1.03 -13.73
C PRO A 62 -21.60 -1.46 -15.20
N VAL A 63 -20.65 -0.88 -15.94
CA VAL A 63 -20.47 -1.18 -17.38
C VAL A 63 -19.98 -2.61 -17.59
N PHE A 64 -19.05 -3.08 -16.76
CA PHE A 64 -18.57 -4.46 -16.81
C PHE A 64 -19.71 -5.45 -16.55
N ASN A 65 -20.46 -5.25 -15.45
CA ASN A 65 -21.58 -6.11 -15.06
C ASN A 65 -22.68 -6.16 -16.12
N GLU A 66 -23.05 -5.02 -16.70
CA GLU A 66 -24.08 -4.97 -17.75
C GLU A 66 -23.70 -5.88 -18.93
N ARG A 67 -22.44 -5.81 -19.39
CA ARG A 67 -21.98 -6.61 -20.53
C ARG A 67 -21.83 -8.08 -20.17
N TRP A 68 -21.35 -8.35 -18.93
CA TRP A 68 -21.20 -9.71 -18.43
C TRP A 68 -22.54 -10.45 -18.37
N VAL A 69 -23.58 -9.81 -17.81
CA VAL A 69 -24.92 -10.37 -17.69
C VAL A 69 -25.59 -10.56 -19.04
N LYS A 70 -25.35 -9.66 -20.00
CA LYS A 70 -25.83 -9.80 -21.40
C LYS A 70 -25.10 -10.90 -22.20
N GLY A 71 -24.18 -11.62 -21.59
CA GLY A 71 -23.42 -12.70 -22.24
C GLY A 71 -22.29 -12.26 -23.16
N ASN A 72 -22.02 -10.96 -23.29
CA ASN A 72 -20.95 -10.43 -24.12
C ASN A 72 -19.59 -10.49 -23.40
N LYS A 73 -19.14 -11.72 -23.11
CA LYS A 73 -17.90 -11.97 -22.34
C LYS A 73 -16.68 -11.33 -22.99
N LYS A 74 -16.54 -11.42 -24.32
CA LYS A 74 -15.40 -10.84 -25.03
C LYS A 74 -15.28 -9.34 -24.75
N SER A 75 -16.38 -8.60 -24.92
CA SER A 75 -16.38 -7.16 -24.66
C SER A 75 -16.17 -6.81 -23.19
N SER A 76 -16.61 -7.66 -22.25
CA SER A 76 -16.32 -7.48 -20.83
C SER A 76 -14.83 -7.58 -20.54
N TRP A 77 -14.14 -8.57 -21.13
CA TRP A 77 -12.69 -8.71 -20.96
C TRP A 77 -11.89 -7.59 -21.63
N GLU A 78 -12.33 -7.09 -22.80
CA GLU A 78 -11.73 -5.94 -23.47
C GLU A 78 -11.81 -4.68 -22.58
N ILE A 79 -12.96 -4.45 -21.93
CA ILE A 79 -13.11 -3.34 -20.98
C ILE A 79 -12.23 -3.56 -19.74
N GLY A 80 -12.19 -4.78 -19.20
CA GLY A 80 -11.36 -5.10 -18.04
C GLY A 80 -9.88 -4.81 -18.30
N SER A 81 -9.35 -5.29 -19.44
CA SER A 81 -7.94 -5.06 -19.81
C SER A 81 -7.64 -3.58 -20.10
N SER A 82 -8.57 -2.89 -20.75
CA SER A 82 -8.44 -1.44 -21.00
C SER A 82 -8.43 -0.65 -19.69
N MET A 83 -9.26 -1.03 -18.74
CA MET A 83 -9.31 -0.39 -17.41
C MET A 83 -8.04 -0.65 -16.62
N ILE A 84 -7.48 -1.88 -16.64
CA ILE A 84 -6.19 -2.18 -16.02
C ILE A 84 -5.09 -1.28 -16.61
N ASN A 85 -4.98 -1.21 -17.93
CA ASN A 85 -3.96 -0.41 -18.58
C ASN A 85 -4.12 1.10 -18.27
N PHE A 86 -5.33 1.59 -18.28
CA PHE A 86 -5.64 2.99 -17.99
C PHE A 86 -5.30 3.35 -16.53
N MET A 87 -5.74 2.52 -15.58
CA MET A 87 -5.43 2.72 -14.17
C MET A 87 -3.94 2.59 -13.89
N ALA A 88 -3.29 1.59 -14.45
CA ALA A 88 -1.85 1.39 -14.32
C ALA A 88 -1.07 2.62 -14.82
N LEU A 89 -1.45 3.17 -15.98
CA LEU A 89 -0.76 4.34 -16.54
C LEU A 89 -0.91 5.58 -15.66
N ILE A 90 -2.15 5.90 -15.24
CA ILE A 90 -2.41 7.10 -14.43
C ILE A 90 -1.77 6.97 -13.04
N THR A 91 -1.93 5.82 -12.39
CA THR A 91 -1.39 5.63 -11.04
C THR A 91 0.13 5.47 -11.03
N LEU A 92 0.73 4.94 -12.11
CA LEU A 92 2.19 4.94 -12.26
C LEU A 92 2.74 6.37 -12.36
N GLN A 93 2.10 7.23 -13.16
CA GLN A 93 2.48 8.65 -13.24
C GLN A 93 2.32 9.34 -11.89
N ALA A 94 1.23 9.10 -11.19
CA ALA A 94 1.01 9.64 -9.84
C ALA A 94 2.07 9.14 -8.86
N SER A 95 2.41 7.86 -8.88
CA SER A 95 3.48 7.27 -8.07
C SER A 95 4.84 7.92 -8.32
N ILE A 96 5.20 8.13 -9.58
CA ILE A 96 6.45 8.82 -9.96
C ILE A 96 6.44 10.27 -9.46
N LEU A 97 5.33 10.99 -9.61
CA LEU A 97 5.20 12.34 -9.09
C LEU A 97 5.35 12.39 -7.57
N ILE A 98 4.72 11.47 -6.84
CA ILE A 98 4.89 11.36 -5.39
C ILE A 98 6.36 11.13 -5.02
N MET A 99 7.08 10.23 -5.73
CA MET A 99 8.50 9.95 -5.47
C MET A 99 9.37 11.20 -5.68
N ILE A 100 9.12 11.96 -6.75
CA ILE A 100 9.87 13.18 -7.07
C ILE A 100 9.59 14.28 -6.06
N PHE A 101 8.31 14.50 -5.75
CA PHE A 101 7.85 15.58 -4.88
C PHE A 101 7.72 15.18 -3.40
N ALA A 102 8.21 14.01 -2.99
CA ALA A 102 8.09 13.52 -1.62
C ALA A 102 8.64 14.51 -0.58
N ASP A 103 9.81 15.12 -0.85
CA ASP A 103 10.43 16.09 0.07
C ASP A 103 9.59 17.37 0.24
N PRO A 104 9.24 18.13 -0.81
CA PRO A 104 8.41 19.31 -0.65
C PRO A 104 7.02 19.02 -0.13
N LEU A 105 6.39 17.88 -0.50
CA LEU A 105 5.11 17.46 0.03
C LEU A 105 5.17 17.24 1.54
N MET A 106 6.20 16.54 2.00
CA MET A 106 6.39 16.28 3.43
C MET A 106 6.67 17.56 4.21
N ARG A 107 7.57 18.40 3.70
CA ARG A 107 8.04 19.61 4.36
C ARG A 107 6.98 20.69 4.48
N PHE A 108 6.18 20.91 3.43
CA PHE A 108 5.28 22.06 3.37
C PHE A 108 3.81 21.72 3.50
N VAL A 109 3.40 20.46 3.27
CA VAL A 109 1.98 20.10 3.19
C VAL A 109 1.57 19.14 4.28
N ILE A 110 2.33 18.04 4.47
CA ILE A 110 1.87 16.92 5.28
C ILE A 110 2.28 17.07 6.74
N ALA A 111 3.58 17.26 6.97
CA ALA A 111 4.13 17.24 8.31
C ALA A 111 5.24 18.29 8.51
N PRO A 112 4.92 19.58 8.41
CA PRO A 112 5.92 20.67 8.55
C PRO A 112 6.54 20.75 9.95
N GLY A 113 5.96 20.07 10.94
CA GLY A 113 6.44 20.05 12.33
C GLY A 113 7.36 18.88 12.67
N LEU A 114 7.68 18.00 11.70
CA LEU A 114 8.64 16.91 11.96
C LEU A 114 10.05 17.46 12.16
N SER A 115 10.81 16.79 13.03
CA SER A 115 12.26 17.04 13.15
C SER A 115 12.99 16.72 11.84
N GLU A 116 14.18 17.26 11.62
CA GLU A 116 14.95 16.99 10.41
C GLU A 116 15.21 15.49 10.18
N SER A 117 15.47 14.72 11.23
CA SER A 117 15.65 13.27 11.14
C SER A 117 14.35 12.56 10.78
N GLY A 118 13.23 13.00 11.36
CA GLY A 118 11.91 12.47 11.05
C GLY A 118 11.43 12.80 9.65
N HIS A 119 11.73 14.01 9.20
CA HIS A 119 11.44 14.42 7.85
C HIS A 119 12.19 13.56 6.83
N ALA A 120 13.51 13.37 6.99
CA ALA A 120 14.30 12.51 6.10
C ALA A 120 13.79 11.07 6.07
N LEU A 121 13.40 10.52 7.23
CA LEU A 121 12.82 9.19 7.36
C LEU A 121 11.45 9.09 6.67
N ALA A 122 10.55 10.06 6.89
CA ALA A 122 9.22 10.11 6.28
C ALA A 122 9.29 10.21 4.75
N VAL A 123 10.20 11.05 4.22
CA VAL A 123 10.45 11.18 2.78
C VAL A 123 10.94 9.85 2.18
N SER A 124 11.87 9.18 2.85
CA SER A 124 12.39 7.88 2.41
C SER A 124 11.30 6.81 2.39
N MET A 125 10.49 6.73 3.45
CA MET A 125 9.36 5.80 3.51
C MET A 125 8.29 6.14 2.47
N MET A 126 7.94 7.42 2.30
CA MET A 126 6.99 7.85 1.28
C MET A 126 7.42 7.42 -0.13
N ARG A 127 8.70 7.54 -0.46
CA ARG A 127 9.23 7.09 -1.76
C ARG A 127 9.05 5.58 -1.98
N VAL A 128 9.23 4.76 -0.94
CA VAL A 128 8.98 3.32 -1.02
C VAL A 128 7.49 3.02 -1.16
N ILE A 129 6.66 3.65 -0.34
CA ILE A 129 5.20 3.43 -0.31
C ILE A 129 4.52 4.00 -1.56
N ALA A 130 5.11 4.99 -2.21
CA ALA A 130 4.56 5.64 -3.40
C ALA A 130 4.26 4.67 -4.57
N ILE A 131 4.84 3.48 -4.59
CA ILE A 131 4.51 2.44 -5.58
C ILE A 131 3.14 1.80 -5.34
N ASN A 132 2.59 1.89 -4.13
CA ASN A 132 1.35 1.21 -3.76
C ASN A 132 0.14 1.63 -4.59
N PRO A 133 -0.13 2.93 -4.89
CA PRO A 133 -1.24 3.32 -5.74
C PRO A 133 -1.23 2.60 -7.10
N PHE A 134 -0.06 2.40 -7.69
CA PHE A 134 0.10 1.66 -8.94
C PHE A 134 -0.27 0.17 -8.76
N ILE A 135 0.30 -0.50 -7.78
CA ILE A 135 0.06 -1.93 -7.54
C ILE A 135 -1.41 -2.16 -7.14
N PHE A 136 -1.93 -1.36 -6.22
CA PHE A 136 -3.30 -1.49 -5.74
C PHE A 136 -4.35 -1.15 -6.80
N SER A 137 -4.06 -0.25 -7.73
CA SER A 137 -5.00 0.06 -8.81
C SER A 137 -5.25 -1.16 -9.70
N ILE A 138 -4.21 -1.88 -10.05
CA ILE A 138 -4.32 -3.11 -10.84
C ILE A 138 -5.07 -4.19 -10.03
N ALA A 139 -4.67 -4.39 -8.78
CA ALA A 139 -5.32 -5.36 -7.89
C ALA A 139 -6.81 -5.04 -7.69
N ALA A 140 -7.18 -3.76 -7.57
CA ALA A 140 -8.57 -3.34 -7.39
C ALA A 140 -9.44 -3.59 -8.63
N VAL A 141 -8.91 -3.39 -9.85
CA VAL A 141 -9.63 -3.74 -11.08
C VAL A 141 -9.83 -5.25 -11.16
N ILE A 142 -8.80 -6.05 -10.90
CA ILE A 142 -8.89 -7.52 -10.89
C ILE A 142 -9.91 -7.98 -9.84
N ALA A 143 -9.85 -7.43 -8.64
CA ALA A 143 -10.81 -7.73 -7.57
C ALA A 143 -12.25 -7.40 -7.95
N SER A 144 -12.49 -6.29 -8.65
CA SER A 144 -13.81 -5.89 -9.15
C SER A 144 -14.32 -6.87 -10.21
N ILE A 145 -13.44 -7.34 -11.10
CA ILE A 145 -13.77 -8.38 -12.09
C ILE A 145 -14.13 -9.70 -11.39
N GLN A 146 -13.33 -10.13 -10.42
CA GLN A 146 -13.59 -11.36 -9.65
C GLN A 146 -14.95 -11.32 -8.95
N GLN A 147 -15.31 -10.19 -8.35
CA GLN A 147 -16.64 -9.98 -7.76
C GLN A 147 -17.75 -10.09 -8.80
N ALA A 148 -17.58 -9.46 -9.96
CA ALA A 148 -18.56 -9.47 -11.04
C ALA A 148 -18.82 -10.87 -11.61
N VAL A 149 -17.79 -11.72 -11.65
CA VAL A 149 -17.90 -13.11 -12.12
C VAL A 149 -18.23 -14.12 -11.01
N GLY A 150 -18.45 -13.66 -9.76
CA GLY A 150 -18.82 -14.50 -8.63
C GLY A 150 -17.67 -15.23 -7.94
N ARG A 151 -16.42 -14.82 -8.18
CA ARG A 151 -15.23 -15.41 -7.54
C ARG A 151 -14.80 -14.59 -6.33
N PHE A 152 -15.38 -14.84 -5.17
CA PHE A 152 -15.17 -14.05 -3.96
C PHE A 152 -13.95 -14.45 -3.13
N THR A 153 -13.38 -15.64 -3.33
CA THR A 153 -12.33 -16.19 -2.46
C THR A 153 -11.05 -15.34 -2.49
N PHE A 154 -10.52 -15.07 -3.65
CA PHE A 154 -9.27 -14.30 -3.80
C PHE A 154 -9.47 -12.82 -3.43
N TYR A 155 -10.62 -12.26 -3.76
CA TYR A 155 -11.02 -10.94 -3.30
C TYR A 155 -10.98 -10.81 -1.77
N ALA A 156 -11.46 -11.82 -1.04
CA ALA A 156 -11.47 -11.81 0.42
C ALA A 156 -10.08 -12.04 1.04
N LEU A 157 -9.20 -12.80 0.36
CA LEU A 157 -7.84 -13.10 0.82
C LEU A 157 -6.87 -11.94 0.60
N ALA A 158 -7.05 -11.15 -0.44
CA ALA A 158 -6.11 -10.11 -0.84
C ALA A 158 -5.74 -9.12 0.29
N PRO A 159 -6.69 -8.52 1.06
CA PRO A 159 -6.35 -7.63 2.17
C PRO A 159 -5.67 -8.34 3.34
N MET A 160 -5.87 -9.64 3.49
CA MET A 160 -5.21 -10.44 4.53
C MET A 160 -3.72 -10.59 4.20
N ILE A 161 -3.41 -10.92 2.95
CA ILE A 161 -2.03 -11.07 2.47
C ILE A 161 -1.26 -9.76 2.59
N TYR A 162 -1.90 -8.63 2.31
CA TYR A 162 -1.30 -7.31 2.54
C TYR A 162 -0.87 -7.10 4.00
N ASN A 163 -1.77 -7.38 4.95
CA ASN A 163 -1.44 -7.28 6.37
C ASN A 163 -0.32 -8.23 6.78
N VAL A 164 -0.27 -9.45 6.22
CA VAL A 164 0.84 -10.39 6.44
C VAL A 164 2.17 -9.80 5.96
N GLY A 165 2.20 -9.15 4.80
CA GLY A 165 3.40 -8.47 4.31
C GLY A 165 3.92 -7.40 5.29
N ILE A 166 3.03 -6.59 5.85
CA ILE A 166 3.40 -5.58 6.85
C ILE A 166 3.91 -6.24 8.15
N ILE A 167 3.27 -7.31 8.61
CA ILE A 167 3.70 -8.08 9.78
C ILE A 167 5.09 -8.65 9.56
N ILE A 168 5.37 -9.21 8.39
CA ILE A 168 6.71 -9.67 8.00
C ILE A 168 7.72 -8.53 8.08
N GLY A 169 7.37 -7.36 7.53
CA GLY A 169 8.22 -6.17 7.61
C GLY A 169 8.51 -5.73 9.03
N THR A 170 7.50 -5.78 9.91
CA THR A 170 7.63 -5.40 11.31
C THR A 170 8.48 -6.39 12.12
N VAL A 171 8.37 -7.70 11.84
CA VAL A 171 9.04 -8.73 12.66
C VAL A 171 10.43 -9.06 12.13
N TRP A 172 10.61 -9.14 10.82
CA TRP A 172 11.86 -9.64 10.23
C TRP A 172 12.75 -8.55 9.65
N PHE A 173 12.18 -7.45 9.15
CA PHE A 173 13.00 -6.41 8.52
C PHE A 173 13.39 -5.29 9.49
N THR A 174 12.79 -5.26 10.68
CA THR A 174 13.13 -4.26 11.72
C THR A 174 14.56 -4.44 12.23
N ASP A 175 15.05 -5.68 12.32
CA ASP A 175 16.43 -5.98 12.74
C ASP A 175 17.48 -5.82 11.62
N GLY A 176 17.03 -5.38 10.43
CA GLY A 176 17.88 -5.28 9.26
C GLY A 176 17.98 -6.57 8.45
N ILE A 177 18.58 -6.46 7.28
CA ILE A 177 18.78 -7.59 6.36
C ILE A 177 20.28 -7.80 6.13
N ASN A 178 20.80 -8.94 6.59
CA ASN A 178 22.16 -9.40 6.33
C ASN A 178 22.12 -10.55 5.32
N ILE A 179 22.78 -10.38 4.17
CA ILE A 179 22.92 -11.42 3.14
C ILE A 179 24.40 -11.75 2.99
N PHE A 180 24.79 -12.98 3.28
CA PHE A 180 26.20 -13.47 3.18
C PHE A 180 27.22 -12.59 3.91
N GLY A 181 26.84 -11.98 5.07
CA GLY A 181 27.72 -11.14 5.86
C GLY A 181 27.78 -9.66 5.40
N TRP A 182 27.03 -9.30 4.38
CA TRP A 182 26.87 -7.91 3.92
C TRP A 182 25.55 -7.36 4.45
N GLN A 183 25.63 -6.26 5.19
CA GLN A 183 24.44 -5.54 5.65
C GLN A 183 23.83 -4.78 4.48
N VAL A 184 22.74 -5.31 3.93
CA VAL A 184 22.03 -4.71 2.78
C VAL A 184 21.06 -3.64 3.24
N PHE A 185 20.60 -3.77 4.49
CA PHE A 185 19.61 -2.87 5.07
C PHE A 185 19.77 -2.80 6.59
N ASP A 186 19.80 -1.57 7.14
CA ASP A 186 20.11 -1.34 8.56
C ASP A 186 18.92 -1.59 9.51
N GLY A 187 17.72 -1.79 8.98
CA GLY A 187 16.52 -2.06 9.79
C GLY A 187 15.74 -0.82 10.21
N GLY A 188 15.12 -0.93 11.39
CA GLY A 188 14.23 0.12 11.92
C GLY A 188 12.87 0.16 11.22
N ILE A 189 12.12 1.25 11.43
CA ILE A 189 10.76 1.39 10.90
C ILE A 189 10.69 1.42 9.36
N MET A 190 11.80 1.69 8.70
CA MET A 190 11.92 1.53 7.25
C MET A 190 11.67 0.08 6.79
N GLY A 191 11.99 -0.91 7.65
CA GLY A 191 11.63 -2.31 7.42
C GLY A 191 10.13 -2.54 7.29
N VAL A 192 9.34 -1.79 8.04
CA VAL A 192 7.87 -1.81 7.92
C VAL A 192 7.42 -1.27 6.56
N ALA A 193 8.01 -0.18 6.08
CA ALA A 193 7.71 0.38 4.76
C ALA A 193 8.06 -0.61 3.63
N LEU A 194 9.16 -1.36 3.75
CA LEU A 194 9.47 -2.46 2.84
C LEU A 194 8.45 -3.60 2.95
N GLY A 195 7.99 -3.93 4.16
CA GLY A 195 6.90 -4.89 4.39
C GLY A 195 5.58 -4.46 3.73
N VAL A 196 5.28 -3.17 3.72
CA VAL A 196 4.14 -2.58 3.01
C VAL A 196 4.26 -2.80 1.50
N ALA A 197 5.41 -2.51 0.93
CA ALA A 197 5.66 -2.75 -0.50
C ALA A 197 5.60 -4.25 -0.85
N LEU A 198 6.18 -5.11 -0.02
CA LEU A 198 6.08 -6.56 -0.16
C LEU A 198 4.61 -7.02 -0.10
N GLY A 199 3.86 -6.53 0.88
CA GLY A 199 2.44 -6.85 1.06
C GLY A 199 1.60 -6.47 -0.15
N SER A 200 1.84 -5.31 -0.75
CA SER A 200 1.13 -4.87 -1.95
C SER A 200 1.42 -5.76 -3.16
N VAL A 201 2.67 -6.17 -3.36
CA VAL A 201 3.05 -7.11 -4.43
C VAL A 201 2.42 -8.48 -4.21
N LEU A 202 2.50 -9.02 -2.99
CA LEU A 202 1.86 -10.31 -2.64
C LEU A 202 0.34 -10.26 -2.83
N GLN A 203 -0.29 -9.15 -2.44
CA GLN A 203 -1.72 -8.93 -2.68
C GLN A 203 -2.05 -8.98 -4.17
N LEU A 204 -1.28 -8.30 -5.01
CA LEU A 204 -1.48 -8.32 -6.47
C LEU A 204 -1.33 -9.74 -7.03
N LEU A 205 -0.30 -10.49 -6.60
CA LEU A 205 -0.08 -11.87 -7.04
C LEU A 205 -1.28 -12.76 -6.68
N VAL A 206 -1.77 -12.68 -5.45
CA VAL A 206 -2.94 -13.45 -5.02
C VAL A 206 -4.21 -13.02 -5.76
N SER A 207 -4.37 -11.74 -6.04
CA SER A 207 -5.51 -11.25 -6.84
C SER A 207 -5.45 -11.73 -8.30
N SER A 208 -4.29 -12.08 -8.82
CA SER A 208 -4.09 -12.47 -10.23
C SER A 208 -4.44 -13.95 -10.50
N VAL A 209 -4.73 -14.76 -9.46
CA VAL A 209 -5.13 -16.18 -9.54
C VAL A 209 -6.64 -16.31 -9.65
#